data_07eb6c2ef4bcb3d1a90b1ddfdce00426
#
_entry.id   07eb6c2ef4bcb3d1a90b1ddfdce00426
#
_cell.length_a   1.000
_cell.length_b   1.000
_cell.length_c   1.000
_cell.angle_alpha   90.00
_cell.angle_beta   90.00
_cell.angle_gamma   90.00
#
_symmetry.space_group_name_H-M   'P 1'
#
loop_
_entity.id
_entity.type
_entity.pdbx_description
1 polymer ?
#
loop_
_entity_poly.entity_id
_entity_poly.type
_entity_poly.pdbx_seq_one_letter_code
_entity_poly.pdbx_strand_id
1 'polypeptide(L)'
;MSAKTIIESGKAILGIEFGSTRIKAVLIDTDNNPIAQGSFEWENQLVDGLWTYSIDTIWKGLQDCYADLRKNVKAEYDCEIKQLAAIGISAMMHGYMAFGKDENILVPFRTWRNTNTAQAAAELSELFHFNIPLRWSISHVYQAILNGEEHINKIDFLTTLAGYIHWQLTGKKVLGVGDASGMLPIDSNTNNYDAEMVAKFDKLIEPKNLGWKILDILPEVLNAGEDAGVLTEEGAKKLDPSGTLQAGTPLCPPEGDAGTGMVATNAVRQRTGNVSAGTSSFSMIVLEKALSKPYEVIDMVTTPDGSPVAMVHCNNCTSDLNAWVGLFKQYQELDRKSTRLNSSHH
;
A
#
# COMPACT_ATOMS: atom_id res chain seq x y z
N MET A 1 16.54 -26.13 10.20
CA MET A 1 17.50 -25.33 11.03
C MET A 1 16.70 -24.71 12.20
N SER A 2 17.34 -24.38 13.33
CA SER A 2 16.64 -23.63 14.38
C SER A 2 16.43 -22.17 13.93
N ALA A 3 15.41 -21.50 14.46
CA ALA A 3 15.15 -20.09 14.19
C ALA A 3 16.38 -19.22 14.46
N LYS A 4 17.06 -19.44 15.59
CA LYS A 4 18.33 -18.76 15.91
C LYS A 4 19.38 -18.92 14.82
N THR A 5 19.60 -20.16 14.34
CA THR A 5 20.59 -20.42 13.27
C THR A 5 20.22 -19.72 11.96
N ILE A 6 18.93 -19.66 11.62
CA ILE A 6 18.42 -18.98 10.43
C ILE A 6 18.71 -17.47 10.51
N ILE A 7 18.43 -16.86 11.66
CA ILE A 7 18.69 -15.42 11.90
C ILE A 7 20.19 -15.13 11.84
N GLU A 8 21.01 -15.88 12.61
CA GLU A 8 22.46 -15.66 12.69
C GLU A 8 23.20 -15.90 11.36
N SER A 9 22.65 -16.76 10.50
CA SER A 9 23.20 -17.03 9.16
C SER A 9 22.68 -16.08 8.06
N GLY A 10 21.85 -15.08 8.40
CA GLY A 10 21.27 -14.13 7.44
C GLY A 10 20.29 -14.74 6.45
N LYS A 11 19.66 -15.86 6.80
CA LYS A 11 18.70 -16.57 5.93
C LYS A 11 17.24 -16.21 6.20
N ALA A 12 16.98 -15.42 7.23
CA ALA A 12 15.65 -14.95 7.52
C ALA A 12 15.18 -13.90 6.49
N ILE A 13 13.90 -13.89 6.21
CA ILE A 13 13.26 -12.95 5.28
C ILE A 13 12.37 -12.01 6.09
N LEU A 14 12.41 -10.72 5.78
CA LEU A 14 11.65 -9.68 6.45
C LEU A 14 10.56 -9.14 5.54
N GLY A 15 9.30 -9.25 5.96
CA GLY A 15 8.17 -8.54 5.36
C GLY A 15 7.77 -7.36 6.24
N ILE A 16 7.56 -6.19 5.64
CA ILE A 16 7.07 -4.98 6.32
C ILE A 16 5.80 -4.50 5.62
N GLU A 17 4.71 -4.32 6.39
CA GLU A 17 3.43 -3.82 5.90
C GLU A 17 3.07 -2.50 6.59
N PHE A 18 2.79 -1.47 5.79
CA PHE A 18 2.24 -0.19 6.26
C PHE A 18 0.71 -0.19 6.07
N GLY A 19 -0.01 -0.81 7.01
CA GLY A 19 -1.47 -0.77 7.04
C GLY A 19 -2.00 0.57 7.58
N SER A 20 -3.29 0.85 7.40
CA SER A 20 -3.90 2.15 7.77
C SER A 20 -3.91 2.45 9.28
N THR A 21 -3.82 1.43 10.13
CA THR A 21 -3.86 1.60 11.59
C THR A 21 -2.65 1.00 12.31
N ARG A 22 -1.80 0.29 11.57
CA ARG A 22 -0.65 -0.41 12.14
C ARG A 22 0.43 -0.65 11.08
N ILE A 23 1.68 -0.43 11.46
CA ILE A 23 2.84 -0.95 10.73
C ILE A 23 3.19 -2.29 11.37
N LYS A 24 3.45 -3.31 10.55
CA LYS A 24 3.83 -4.66 10.98
C LYS A 24 5.12 -5.07 10.31
N ALA A 25 5.97 -5.74 11.05
CA ALA A 25 7.16 -6.41 10.54
C ALA A 25 7.13 -7.88 10.96
N VAL A 26 7.30 -8.78 10.00
CA VAL A 26 7.30 -10.22 10.23
C VAL A 26 8.60 -10.81 9.68
N LEU A 27 9.31 -11.53 10.53
CA LEU A 27 10.48 -12.30 10.16
C LEU A 27 10.05 -13.75 9.94
N ILE A 28 10.38 -14.31 8.79
CA ILE A 28 10.04 -15.70 8.43
C ILE A 28 11.30 -16.50 8.12
N ASP A 29 11.17 -17.82 8.21
CA ASP A 29 12.22 -18.78 7.77
C ASP A 29 12.10 -19.08 6.26
N THR A 30 12.97 -19.95 5.77
CA THR A 30 13.01 -20.42 4.37
C THR A 30 11.81 -21.28 3.98
N ASP A 31 11.04 -21.76 4.93
CA ASP A 31 9.82 -22.55 4.74
C ASP A 31 8.55 -21.70 4.93
N ASN A 32 8.71 -20.35 5.01
CA ASN A 32 7.67 -19.36 5.25
C ASN A 32 6.99 -19.43 6.64
N ASN A 33 7.61 -20.06 7.62
CA ASN A 33 7.08 -20.05 8.97
C ASN A 33 7.46 -18.74 9.68
N PRO A 34 6.53 -18.08 10.39
CA PRO A 34 6.86 -16.90 11.19
C PRO A 34 7.84 -17.24 12.30
N ILE A 35 8.92 -16.46 12.40
CA ILE A 35 9.95 -16.58 13.46
C ILE A 35 9.65 -15.55 14.56
N ALA A 36 9.44 -14.29 14.17
CA ALA A 36 9.19 -13.19 15.10
C ALA A 36 8.41 -12.08 14.39
N GLN A 37 7.82 -11.21 15.19
CA GLN A 37 7.08 -10.05 14.66
C GLN A 37 7.35 -8.81 15.51
N GLY A 38 7.17 -7.65 14.87
CA GLY A 38 7.13 -6.35 15.52
C GLY A 38 5.95 -5.54 14.99
N SER A 39 5.51 -4.54 15.73
CA SER A 39 4.41 -3.70 15.31
C SER A 39 4.50 -2.30 15.89
N PHE A 40 3.84 -1.35 15.22
CA PHE A 40 3.64 0.01 15.67
C PHE A 40 2.22 0.46 15.31
N GLU A 41 1.46 0.93 16.26
CA GLU A 41 0.12 1.48 16.03
C GLU A 41 0.22 2.95 15.67
N TRP A 42 -0.49 3.35 14.63
CA TRP A 42 -0.57 4.72 14.15
C TRP A 42 -1.96 5.04 13.62
N GLU A 43 -2.24 6.31 13.37
CA GLU A 43 -3.51 6.76 12.85
C GLU A 43 -3.35 7.74 11.70
N ASN A 44 -4.24 7.65 10.73
CA ASN A 44 -4.39 8.62 9.65
C ASN A 44 -4.94 9.92 10.22
N GLN A 45 -4.25 11.02 9.97
CA GLN A 45 -4.60 12.34 10.50
C GLN A 45 -5.34 13.16 9.45
N LEU A 46 -6.37 13.89 9.88
CA LEU A 46 -7.06 14.88 9.05
C LEU A 46 -6.44 16.25 9.32
N VAL A 47 -5.64 16.75 8.39
CA VAL A 47 -4.96 18.04 8.47
C VAL A 47 -5.40 18.90 7.30
N ASP A 48 -5.95 20.08 7.58
CA ASP A 48 -6.46 21.03 6.56
C ASP A 48 -7.41 20.38 5.52
N GLY A 49 -8.23 19.42 5.98
CA GLY A 49 -9.17 18.69 5.14
C GLY A 49 -8.58 17.55 4.33
N LEU A 50 -7.30 17.21 4.52
CA LEU A 50 -6.63 16.10 3.87
C LEU A 50 -6.27 14.99 4.86
N TRP A 51 -6.60 13.75 4.52
CA TRP A 51 -6.13 12.58 5.23
C TRP A 51 -4.68 12.28 4.87
N THR A 52 -3.80 12.29 5.88
CA THR A 52 -2.35 12.24 5.70
C THR A 52 -1.64 11.48 6.83
N TYR A 53 -0.39 11.12 6.57
CA TYR A 53 0.64 10.80 7.56
C TYR A 53 1.85 11.70 7.28
N SER A 54 2.44 12.31 8.31
CA SER A 54 3.68 13.07 8.10
C SER A 54 4.86 12.13 7.80
N ILE A 55 5.84 12.63 7.07
CA ILE A 55 7.08 11.88 6.77
C ILE A 55 7.77 11.42 8.06
N ASP A 56 7.82 12.29 9.08
CA ASP A 56 8.42 11.97 10.38
C ASP A 56 7.67 10.83 11.07
N THR A 57 6.32 10.84 11.01
CA THR A 57 5.50 9.76 11.58
C THR A 57 5.72 8.44 10.85
N ILE A 58 5.86 8.47 9.52
CA ILE A 58 6.15 7.29 8.69
C ILE A 58 7.48 6.65 9.13
N TRP A 59 8.56 7.44 9.20
CA TRP A 59 9.89 6.94 9.57
C TRP A 59 9.96 6.51 11.02
N LYS A 60 9.42 7.32 11.93
CA LYS A 60 9.36 6.93 13.35
C LYS A 60 8.60 5.61 13.54
N GLY A 61 7.45 5.47 12.89
CA GLY A 61 6.65 4.25 12.97
C GLY A 61 7.37 3.02 12.43
N LEU A 62 8.08 3.14 11.29
CA LEU A 62 8.89 2.07 10.73
C LEU A 62 10.02 1.66 11.69
N GLN A 63 10.75 2.64 12.21
CA GLN A 63 11.88 2.40 13.13
C GLN A 63 11.42 1.76 14.43
N ASP A 64 10.33 2.24 15.01
CA ASP A 64 9.76 1.67 16.24
C ASP A 64 9.24 0.24 16.01
N CYS A 65 8.59 -0.03 14.86
CA CYS A 65 8.15 -1.37 14.47
C CYS A 65 9.33 -2.34 14.31
N TYR A 66 10.40 -1.91 13.66
CA TYR A 66 11.59 -2.73 13.49
C TYR A 66 12.34 -2.94 14.83
N ALA A 67 12.40 -1.93 15.68
CA ALA A 67 12.97 -2.04 17.01
C ALA A 67 12.19 -3.03 17.90
N ASP A 68 10.86 -3.03 17.80
CA ASP A 68 9.99 -4.01 18.48
C ASP A 68 10.27 -5.43 17.98
N LEU A 69 10.40 -5.65 16.66
CA LEU A 69 10.81 -6.93 16.09
C LEU A 69 12.17 -7.39 16.64
N ARG A 70 13.17 -6.51 16.65
CA ARG A 70 14.51 -6.83 17.18
C ARG A 70 14.48 -7.21 18.66
N LYS A 71 13.70 -6.48 19.46
CA LYS A 71 13.48 -6.77 20.88
C LYS A 71 12.90 -8.17 21.08
N ASN A 72 11.90 -8.55 20.27
CA ASN A 72 11.27 -9.86 20.36
C ASN A 72 12.24 -10.98 19.92
N VAL A 73 13.01 -10.78 18.85
CA VAL A 73 14.09 -11.71 18.44
C VAL A 73 15.12 -11.88 19.56
N LYS A 74 15.57 -10.79 20.17
CA LYS A 74 16.55 -10.86 21.27
C LYS A 74 16.00 -11.59 22.48
N ALA A 75 14.73 -11.35 22.83
CA ALA A 75 14.09 -11.97 23.99
C ALA A 75 13.88 -13.48 23.81
N GLU A 76 13.50 -13.91 22.59
CA GLU A 76 13.14 -15.31 22.33
C GLU A 76 14.35 -16.18 21.95
N TYR A 77 15.28 -15.62 21.15
CA TYR A 77 16.39 -16.39 20.57
C TYR A 77 17.78 -15.98 21.08
N ASP A 78 17.88 -14.93 21.89
CA ASP A 78 19.15 -14.34 22.34
C ASP A 78 20.17 -14.15 21.20
N CYS A 79 19.70 -13.55 20.10
CA CYS A 79 20.52 -13.18 18.94
C CYS A 79 20.07 -11.84 18.34
N GLU A 80 20.76 -11.36 17.31
CA GLU A 80 20.51 -10.09 16.66
C GLU A 80 20.36 -10.29 15.13
N ILE A 81 19.53 -9.44 14.49
CA ILE A 81 19.36 -9.43 13.05
C ILE A 81 20.47 -8.56 12.45
N LYS A 82 21.50 -9.18 11.90
CA LYS A 82 22.62 -8.48 11.24
C LYS A 82 22.49 -8.46 9.73
N GLN A 83 21.97 -9.54 9.16
CA GLN A 83 21.74 -9.70 7.72
C GLN A 83 20.41 -10.43 7.49
N LEU A 84 19.84 -10.23 6.32
CA LEU A 84 18.60 -10.85 5.87
C LEU A 84 18.79 -11.44 4.47
N ALA A 85 18.03 -12.47 4.15
CA ALA A 85 18.04 -13.06 2.81
C ALA A 85 17.27 -12.16 1.80
N ALA A 86 16.19 -11.53 2.23
CA ALA A 86 15.41 -10.58 1.44
C ALA A 86 14.57 -9.67 2.35
N ILE A 87 14.15 -8.54 1.80
CA ILE A 87 13.16 -7.63 2.40
C ILE A 87 12.03 -7.39 1.40
N GLY A 88 10.78 -7.50 1.85
CA GLY A 88 9.59 -7.11 1.10
C GLY A 88 8.89 -5.94 1.77
N ILE A 89 8.50 -4.93 0.98
CA ILE A 89 7.72 -3.78 1.43
C ILE A 89 6.32 -3.86 0.84
N SER A 90 5.33 -3.80 1.70
CA SER A 90 3.91 -3.66 1.36
C SER A 90 3.35 -2.43 2.05
N ALA A 91 2.47 -1.68 1.39
CA ALA A 91 1.81 -0.54 2.01
C ALA A 91 0.37 -0.41 1.55
N MET A 92 -0.42 0.39 2.29
CA MET A 92 -1.73 0.81 1.81
C MET A 92 -1.61 1.32 0.38
N MET A 93 -2.42 0.77 -0.49
CA MET A 93 -2.39 1.03 -1.92
C MET A 93 -2.87 2.45 -2.25
N HIS A 94 -2.52 2.96 -3.41
CA HIS A 94 -2.92 4.27 -3.93
C HIS A 94 -2.27 5.46 -3.20
N GLY A 95 -2.83 6.64 -3.42
CA GLY A 95 -2.38 7.88 -2.81
C GLY A 95 -1.45 8.70 -3.70
N TYR A 96 -0.94 9.79 -3.13
CA TYR A 96 -0.20 10.80 -3.88
C TYR A 96 0.95 11.33 -3.03
N MET A 97 2.17 10.98 -3.40
CA MET A 97 3.42 11.48 -2.84
C MET A 97 4.25 12.10 -3.96
N ALA A 98 4.26 13.42 -4.05
CA ALA A 98 4.96 14.17 -5.10
C ALA A 98 6.24 14.80 -4.54
N PHE A 99 7.35 14.57 -5.21
CA PHE A 99 8.69 15.01 -4.83
C PHE A 99 9.29 15.91 -5.90
N GLY A 100 10.06 16.91 -5.45
CA GLY A 100 10.84 17.78 -6.30
C GLY A 100 12.22 17.19 -6.63
N LYS A 101 13.00 17.91 -7.45
CA LYS A 101 14.38 17.53 -7.82
C LYS A 101 15.34 17.45 -6.63
N ASP A 102 15.03 18.14 -5.56
CA ASP A 102 15.76 18.12 -4.29
C ASP A 102 15.32 16.95 -3.38
N GLU A 103 14.48 16.06 -3.90
CA GLU A 103 13.91 14.89 -3.20
C GLU A 103 13.02 15.23 -1.98
N ASN A 104 12.69 16.52 -1.79
CA ASN A 104 11.73 16.93 -0.77
C ASN A 104 10.29 16.70 -1.25
N ILE A 105 9.43 16.31 -0.32
CA ILE A 105 7.99 16.21 -0.60
C ILE A 105 7.42 17.61 -0.83
N LEU A 106 6.71 17.80 -1.92
CA LEU A 106 6.19 19.09 -2.36
C LEU A 106 4.89 19.49 -1.68
N VAL A 107 4.08 18.51 -1.31
CA VAL A 107 2.80 18.68 -0.61
C VAL A 107 2.61 17.54 0.38
N PRO A 108 1.74 17.67 1.40
CA PRO A 108 1.43 16.57 2.31
C PRO A 108 0.99 15.31 1.56
N PHE A 109 1.41 14.15 2.05
CA PHE A 109 0.97 12.86 1.52
C PHE A 109 -0.57 12.76 1.52
N ARG A 110 -1.19 12.55 0.36
CA ARG A 110 -2.63 12.34 0.22
C ARG A 110 -2.90 10.84 0.19
N THR A 111 -3.48 10.31 1.25
CA THR A 111 -3.78 8.87 1.36
C THR A 111 -4.98 8.46 0.51
N TRP A 112 -5.21 7.16 0.38
CA TRP A 112 -6.37 6.57 -0.32
C TRP A 112 -7.74 7.05 0.20
N ARG A 113 -7.79 7.62 1.43
CA ARG A 113 -9.02 8.14 2.03
C ARG A 113 -9.48 9.48 1.43
N ASN A 114 -8.60 10.16 0.70
CA ASN A 114 -8.96 11.43 0.05
C ASN A 114 -9.78 11.16 -1.21
N THR A 115 -10.96 11.75 -1.28
CA THR A 115 -11.93 11.59 -2.36
C THR A 115 -12.27 12.92 -3.04
N ASN A 116 -11.43 13.94 -2.86
CA ASN A 116 -11.60 15.30 -3.40
C ASN A 116 -11.12 15.43 -4.87
N THR A 117 -11.21 14.36 -5.65
CA THR A 117 -10.71 14.24 -7.04
C THR A 117 -11.84 13.89 -8.02
N ALA A 118 -13.09 14.20 -7.67
CA ALA A 118 -14.25 13.73 -8.44
C ALA A 118 -14.27 14.23 -9.88
N GLN A 119 -13.89 15.50 -10.12
CA GLN A 119 -13.83 16.07 -11.46
C GLN A 119 -12.75 15.35 -12.29
N ALA A 120 -11.54 15.21 -11.76
CA ALA A 120 -10.44 14.54 -12.45
C ALA A 120 -10.78 13.08 -12.78
N ALA A 121 -11.34 12.34 -11.82
CA ALA A 121 -11.71 10.94 -12.02
C ALA A 121 -12.78 10.78 -13.12
N ALA A 122 -13.79 11.64 -13.15
CA ALA A 122 -14.84 11.62 -14.18
C ALA A 122 -14.27 11.91 -15.58
N GLU A 123 -13.50 13.00 -15.73
CA GLU A 123 -12.89 13.39 -17.01
C GLU A 123 -11.91 12.32 -17.53
N LEU A 124 -11.09 11.74 -16.64
CA LEU A 124 -10.16 10.69 -17.02
C LEU A 124 -10.86 9.37 -17.37
N SER A 125 -11.93 9.01 -16.65
CA SER A 125 -12.71 7.80 -16.96
C SER A 125 -13.36 7.90 -18.35
N GLU A 126 -13.89 9.05 -18.70
CA GLU A 126 -14.44 9.31 -20.04
C GLU A 126 -13.34 9.25 -21.11
N LEU A 127 -12.21 9.94 -20.89
CA LEU A 127 -11.08 10.00 -21.83
C LEU A 127 -10.49 8.64 -22.13
N PHE A 128 -10.34 7.81 -21.11
CA PHE A 128 -9.70 6.50 -21.21
C PHE A 128 -10.66 5.38 -21.58
N HIS A 129 -11.98 5.60 -21.46
CA HIS A 129 -12.98 4.54 -21.48
C HIS A 129 -12.65 3.42 -20.46
N PHE A 130 -12.20 3.84 -19.29
CA PHE A 130 -11.73 2.99 -18.22
C PHE A 130 -12.14 3.62 -16.88
N ASN A 131 -12.59 2.82 -15.90
CA ASN A 131 -12.95 3.38 -14.59
C ASN A 131 -11.69 3.85 -13.84
N ILE A 132 -11.59 5.15 -13.60
CA ILE A 132 -10.50 5.77 -12.83
C ILE A 132 -11.06 6.19 -11.46
N PRO A 133 -10.71 5.46 -10.38
CA PRO A 133 -11.20 5.75 -9.04
C PRO A 133 -10.67 7.07 -8.47
N LEU A 134 -11.43 7.68 -7.57
CA LEU A 134 -11.09 8.94 -6.91
C LEU A 134 -9.73 8.91 -6.19
N ARG A 135 -9.36 7.76 -5.63
CA ARG A 135 -8.18 7.56 -4.79
C ARG A 135 -6.88 7.27 -5.54
N TRP A 136 -6.94 7.07 -6.86
CA TRP A 136 -5.75 6.76 -7.67
C TRP A 136 -4.82 7.97 -7.82
N SER A 137 -3.52 7.71 -7.96
CA SER A 137 -2.52 8.76 -8.07
C SER A 137 -2.76 9.67 -9.27
N ILE A 138 -3.19 9.11 -10.41
CA ILE A 138 -3.52 9.90 -11.62
C ILE A 138 -4.71 10.86 -11.39
N SER A 139 -5.70 10.46 -10.58
CA SER A 139 -6.81 11.35 -10.20
C SER A 139 -6.32 12.51 -9.36
N HIS A 140 -5.39 12.28 -8.44
CA HIS A 140 -4.83 13.34 -7.61
C HIS A 140 -3.95 14.31 -8.40
N VAL A 141 -3.08 13.81 -9.30
CA VAL A 141 -2.23 14.68 -10.11
C VAL A 141 -3.07 15.52 -11.06
N TYR A 142 -4.07 14.93 -11.71
CA TYR A 142 -4.92 15.68 -12.62
C TYR A 142 -5.82 16.68 -11.89
N GLN A 143 -6.35 16.32 -10.72
CA GLN A 143 -7.10 17.27 -9.90
C GLN A 143 -6.24 18.45 -9.44
N ALA A 144 -4.98 18.20 -9.08
CA ALA A 144 -4.05 19.27 -8.72
C ALA A 144 -3.74 20.20 -9.92
N ILE A 145 -3.66 19.64 -11.14
CA ILE A 145 -3.56 20.43 -12.39
C ILE A 145 -4.82 21.28 -12.62
N LEU A 146 -6.01 20.70 -12.45
CA LEU A 146 -7.28 21.43 -12.58
C LEU A 146 -7.40 22.55 -11.57
N ASN A 147 -6.97 22.33 -10.34
CA ASN A 147 -6.95 23.32 -9.27
C ASN A 147 -5.87 24.41 -9.45
N GLY A 148 -4.91 24.23 -10.36
CA GLY A 148 -3.78 25.13 -10.53
C GLY A 148 -2.83 25.15 -9.33
N GLU A 149 -2.63 24.00 -8.66
CA GLU A 149 -1.76 23.91 -7.49
C GLU A 149 -0.29 24.19 -7.87
N GLU A 150 0.41 25.03 -7.12
CA GLU A 150 1.75 25.55 -7.46
C GLU A 150 2.83 24.47 -7.57
N HIS A 151 2.67 23.35 -6.88
CA HIS A 151 3.67 22.29 -6.87
C HIS A 151 3.76 21.49 -8.18
N ILE A 152 2.71 21.53 -9.03
CA ILE A 152 2.59 20.72 -10.23
C ILE A 152 3.79 20.89 -11.17
N ASN A 153 4.26 22.13 -11.38
CA ASN A 153 5.41 22.40 -12.25
C ASN A 153 6.75 21.97 -11.64
N LYS A 154 6.78 21.56 -10.39
CA LYS A 154 7.99 21.18 -9.64
C LYS A 154 8.14 19.68 -9.45
N ILE A 155 7.15 18.88 -9.88
CA ILE A 155 7.19 17.44 -9.72
C ILE A 155 8.31 16.86 -10.57
N ASP A 156 9.19 16.10 -9.91
CA ASP A 156 10.25 15.30 -10.53
C ASP A 156 9.99 13.80 -10.34
N PHE A 157 9.29 13.44 -9.27
CA PHE A 157 8.92 12.05 -8.98
C PHE A 157 7.59 11.97 -8.24
N LEU A 158 6.73 11.06 -8.69
CA LEU A 158 5.43 10.74 -8.09
C LEU A 158 5.38 9.26 -7.76
N THR A 159 5.00 8.91 -6.53
CA THR A 159 4.94 7.52 -6.10
C THR A 159 3.90 7.30 -5.00
N THR A 160 3.74 6.04 -4.59
CA THR A 160 2.95 5.57 -3.45
C THR A 160 3.82 5.49 -2.18
N LEU A 161 3.21 5.14 -1.06
CA LEU A 161 3.94 4.93 0.19
C LEU A 161 4.93 3.74 0.08
N ALA A 162 4.54 2.63 -0.55
CA ALA A 162 5.44 1.49 -0.76
C ALA A 162 6.66 1.88 -1.60
N GLY A 163 6.43 2.56 -2.71
CA GLY A 163 7.50 3.04 -3.58
C GLY A 163 8.40 4.07 -2.89
N TYR A 164 7.84 4.97 -2.08
CA TYR A 164 8.64 5.94 -1.30
C TYR A 164 9.58 5.24 -0.31
N ILE A 165 9.07 4.30 0.49
CA ILE A 165 9.90 3.56 1.45
C ILE A 165 10.99 2.77 0.73
N HIS A 166 10.62 2.06 -0.34
CA HIS A 166 11.58 1.29 -1.13
C HIS A 166 12.69 2.18 -1.71
N TRP A 167 12.33 3.28 -2.34
CA TRP A 167 13.30 4.25 -2.87
C TRP A 167 14.27 4.74 -1.80
N GLN A 168 13.78 5.09 -0.63
CA GLN A 168 14.60 5.58 0.48
C GLN A 168 15.53 4.50 1.06
N LEU A 169 15.18 3.22 0.93
CA LEU A 169 16.00 2.09 1.39
C LEU A 169 17.04 1.64 0.35
N THR A 170 16.75 1.79 -0.94
CA THR A 170 17.55 1.23 -2.04
C THR A 170 18.16 2.26 -2.98
N GLY A 171 17.64 3.48 -2.99
CA GLY A 171 17.94 4.50 -4.00
C GLY A 171 17.23 4.29 -5.35
N LYS A 172 16.47 3.19 -5.55
CA LYS A 172 15.77 2.90 -6.81
C LYS A 172 14.32 3.38 -6.79
N LYS A 173 13.93 4.12 -7.82
CA LYS A 173 12.57 4.66 -8.04
C LYS A 173 11.73 3.65 -8.84
N VAL A 174 11.39 2.53 -8.21
CA VAL A 174 10.64 1.41 -8.82
C VAL A 174 9.37 1.12 -8.04
N LEU A 175 8.42 0.44 -8.65
CA LEU A 175 7.17 0.01 -8.04
C LEU A 175 6.74 -1.35 -8.61
N GLY A 176 6.19 -2.23 -7.79
CA GLY A 176 5.59 -3.46 -8.25
C GLY A 176 4.35 -3.19 -9.10
N VAL A 177 4.11 -4.04 -10.10
CA VAL A 177 3.02 -3.85 -11.08
C VAL A 177 1.64 -3.81 -10.40
N GLY A 178 1.46 -4.53 -9.30
CA GLY A 178 0.22 -4.52 -8.53
C GLY A 178 -0.08 -3.14 -7.96
N ASP A 179 0.90 -2.50 -7.33
CA ASP A 179 0.72 -1.15 -6.77
C ASP A 179 0.71 -0.07 -7.87
N ALA A 180 1.53 -0.23 -8.91
CA ALA A 180 1.54 0.66 -10.08
C ALA A 180 0.18 0.73 -10.78
N SER A 181 -0.58 -0.38 -10.80
CA SER A 181 -1.94 -0.44 -11.34
C SER A 181 -2.94 0.46 -10.62
N GLY A 182 -2.64 0.86 -9.39
CA GLY A 182 -3.39 1.85 -8.62
C GLY A 182 -2.91 3.30 -8.82
N MET A 183 -1.85 3.51 -9.59
CA MET A 183 -1.39 4.84 -9.98
C MET A 183 -1.95 5.26 -11.35
N LEU A 184 -1.80 4.39 -12.35
CA LEU A 184 -2.26 4.55 -13.73
C LEU A 184 -2.61 3.16 -14.28
N PRO A 185 -3.57 3.01 -15.22
CA PRO A 185 -3.91 1.72 -15.80
C PRO A 185 -2.69 0.98 -16.40
N ILE A 186 -2.68 -0.33 -16.17
CA ILE A 186 -1.66 -1.27 -16.68
C ILE A 186 -2.21 -2.03 -17.89
N ASP A 187 -1.41 -2.14 -18.94
CA ASP A 187 -1.63 -3.11 -20.02
C ASP A 187 -1.10 -4.49 -19.59
N SER A 188 -2.00 -5.43 -19.36
CA SER A 188 -1.66 -6.80 -18.93
C SER A 188 -0.86 -7.61 -19.97
N ASN A 189 -0.70 -7.14 -21.20
CA ASN A 189 0.16 -7.79 -22.20
C ASN A 189 1.63 -7.40 -22.03
N THR A 190 1.89 -6.20 -21.54
CA THR A 190 3.22 -5.66 -21.32
C THR A 190 3.63 -5.60 -19.87
N ASN A 191 2.67 -5.76 -18.95
CA ASN A 191 2.83 -5.54 -17.51
C ASN A 191 3.42 -4.16 -17.19
N ASN A 192 3.03 -3.16 -17.96
CA ASN A 192 3.50 -1.79 -17.79
C ASN A 192 2.34 -0.82 -17.99
N TYR A 193 2.54 0.45 -17.70
CA TYR A 193 1.54 1.49 -17.93
C TYR A 193 1.00 1.45 -19.35
N ASP A 194 -0.33 1.55 -19.50
CA ASP A 194 -1.00 1.50 -20.79
C ASP A 194 -0.56 2.67 -21.68
N ALA A 195 0.14 2.36 -22.77
CA ALA A 195 0.75 3.36 -23.63
C ALA A 195 -0.27 4.27 -24.34
N GLU A 196 -1.48 3.76 -24.61
CA GLU A 196 -2.55 4.58 -25.23
C GLU A 196 -3.08 5.59 -24.20
N MET A 197 -3.31 5.16 -22.96
CA MET A 197 -3.81 6.04 -21.91
C MET A 197 -2.75 7.07 -21.48
N VAL A 198 -1.48 6.67 -21.44
CA VAL A 198 -0.34 7.58 -21.25
C VAL A 198 -0.35 8.67 -22.33
N ALA A 199 -0.45 8.30 -23.61
CA ALA A 199 -0.46 9.27 -24.71
C ALA A 199 -1.68 10.20 -24.67
N LYS A 200 -2.86 9.68 -24.30
CA LYS A 200 -4.08 10.48 -24.10
C LYS A 200 -3.91 11.49 -22.95
N PHE A 201 -3.32 11.06 -21.83
CA PHE A 201 -3.08 11.95 -20.70
C PHE A 201 -2.07 13.03 -21.04
N ASP A 202 -0.93 12.69 -21.64
CA ASP A 202 0.08 13.67 -22.05
C ASP A 202 -0.50 14.71 -23.01
N LYS A 203 -1.35 14.29 -23.95
CA LYS A 203 -2.05 15.20 -24.86
C LYS A 203 -3.05 16.11 -24.11
N LEU A 204 -3.74 15.57 -23.10
CA LEU A 204 -4.69 16.33 -22.28
C LEU A 204 -3.99 17.48 -21.53
N ILE A 205 -2.80 17.22 -20.98
CA ILE A 205 -2.05 18.19 -20.17
C ILE A 205 -1.11 19.07 -21.01
N GLU A 206 -0.87 18.77 -22.27
CA GLU A 206 0.04 19.52 -23.17
C GLU A 206 -0.18 21.06 -23.12
N PRO A 207 -1.44 21.57 -23.16
CA PRO A 207 -1.69 23.01 -23.09
C PRO A 207 -1.26 23.67 -21.77
N LYS A 208 -1.01 22.88 -20.72
CA LYS A 208 -0.58 23.37 -19.40
C LYS A 208 0.92 23.65 -19.33
N ASN A 209 1.70 23.15 -20.29
CA ASN A 209 3.15 23.35 -20.41
C ASN A 209 3.91 23.09 -19.11
N LEU A 210 3.70 21.91 -18.51
CA LEU A 210 4.21 21.56 -17.17
C LEU A 210 5.71 21.25 -17.14
N GLY A 211 6.33 21.05 -18.31
CA GLY A 211 7.76 20.71 -18.41
C GLY A 211 8.08 19.22 -18.18
N TRP A 212 7.09 18.38 -17.99
CA TRP A 212 7.19 16.92 -17.85
C TRP A 212 6.03 16.21 -18.54
N LYS A 213 6.24 14.96 -18.90
CA LYS A 213 5.21 13.99 -19.30
C LYS A 213 4.97 13.01 -18.16
N ILE A 214 3.83 12.32 -18.18
CA ILE A 214 3.45 11.46 -17.06
C ILE A 214 4.50 10.39 -16.75
N LEU A 215 5.09 9.74 -17.75
CA LEU A 215 6.13 8.73 -17.54
C LEU A 215 7.45 9.30 -17.03
N ASP A 216 7.72 10.60 -17.20
CA ASP A 216 8.94 11.21 -16.68
C ASP A 216 8.95 11.26 -15.15
N ILE A 217 7.76 11.25 -14.54
CA ILE A 217 7.59 11.40 -13.09
C ILE A 217 7.12 10.13 -12.38
N LEU A 218 6.70 9.09 -13.10
CA LEU A 218 6.25 7.81 -12.52
C LEU A 218 7.42 6.86 -12.25
N PRO A 219 7.29 5.93 -11.28
CA PRO A 219 8.28 4.88 -11.04
C PRO A 219 8.34 3.89 -12.22
N GLU A 220 9.49 3.25 -12.39
CA GLU A 220 9.62 2.08 -13.25
C GLU A 220 8.80 0.92 -12.67
N VAL A 221 8.05 0.22 -13.53
CA VAL A 221 7.21 -0.91 -13.13
C VAL A 221 8.00 -2.21 -13.18
N LEU A 222 7.94 -2.97 -12.10
CA LEU A 222 8.57 -4.28 -11.98
C LEU A 222 7.54 -5.37 -11.65
N ASN A 223 7.76 -6.57 -12.18
CA ASN A 223 6.97 -7.74 -11.80
C ASN A 223 7.55 -8.40 -10.53
N ALA A 224 6.71 -9.14 -9.82
CA ALA A 224 7.18 -9.95 -8.69
C ALA A 224 8.34 -10.87 -9.11
N GLY A 225 9.42 -10.84 -8.34
CA GLY A 225 10.63 -11.64 -8.61
C GLY A 225 11.71 -10.93 -9.43
N GLU A 226 11.44 -9.75 -9.99
CA GLU A 226 12.46 -8.94 -10.65
C GLU A 226 13.37 -8.23 -9.64
N ASP A 227 14.58 -7.83 -10.09
CA ASP A 227 15.57 -7.15 -9.25
C ASP A 227 15.16 -5.71 -8.96
N ALA A 228 14.74 -5.45 -7.74
CA ALA A 228 14.41 -4.11 -7.27
C ALA A 228 15.56 -3.42 -6.50
N GLY A 229 16.75 -4.00 -6.49
CA GLY A 229 17.93 -3.44 -5.82
C GLY A 229 18.18 -4.01 -4.44
N VAL A 230 19.12 -3.41 -3.76
CA VAL A 230 19.60 -3.87 -2.45
C VAL A 230 19.53 -2.75 -1.41
N LEU A 231 19.40 -3.14 -0.16
CA LEU A 231 19.48 -2.24 0.98
C LEU A 231 20.83 -1.51 0.98
N THR A 232 20.83 -0.20 0.90
CA THR A 232 22.03 0.62 0.97
C THR A 232 22.50 0.79 2.41
N GLU A 233 23.71 1.34 2.61
CA GLU A 233 24.19 1.68 3.96
C GLU A 233 23.31 2.74 4.62
N GLU A 234 22.86 3.72 3.84
CA GLU A 234 21.94 4.78 4.32
C GLU A 234 20.57 4.20 4.61
N GLY A 235 20.05 3.33 3.74
CA GLY A 235 18.80 2.63 3.94
C GLY A 235 18.82 1.76 5.18
N ALA A 236 19.90 1.02 5.42
CA ALA A 236 20.08 0.22 6.62
C ALA A 236 20.03 1.07 7.91
N LYS A 237 20.72 2.23 7.90
CA LYS A 237 20.67 3.17 9.04
C LYS A 237 19.30 3.81 9.23
N LYS A 238 18.59 4.07 8.12
CA LYS A 238 17.20 4.59 8.20
C LYS A 238 16.24 3.57 8.78
N LEU A 239 16.37 2.29 8.41
CA LEU A 239 15.53 1.21 8.93
C LEU A 239 15.91 0.85 10.37
N ASP A 240 17.20 0.73 10.64
CA ASP A 240 17.78 0.35 11.93
C ASP A 240 18.74 1.43 12.46
N PRO A 241 18.27 2.44 13.19
CA PRO A 241 19.14 3.47 13.78
C PRO A 241 20.16 2.96 14.78
N SER A 242 20.02 1.70 15.26
CA SER A 242 21.06 1.10 16.13
C SER A 242 22.34 0.74 15.38
N GLY A 243 22.27 0.66 14.03
CA GLY A 243 23.39 0.29 13.17
C GLY A 243 23.76 -1.20 13.21
N THR A 244 22.87 -2.07 13.72
CA THR A 244 23.12 -3.52 13.73
C THR A 244 22.88 -4.17 12.38
N LEU A 245 21.82 -3.73 11.66
CA LEU A 245 21.49 -4.23 10.33
C LEU A 245 22.50 -3.74 9.29
N GLN A 246 23.04 -4.67 8.52
CA GLN A 246 24.03 -4.40 7.46
C GLN A 246 23.35 -4.21 6.11
N ALA A 247 24.00 -3.44 5.25
CA ALA A 247 23.60 -3.25 3.85
C ALA A 247 23.78 -4.53 3.01
N GLY A 248 23.25 -4.51 1.78
CA GLY A 248 23.44 -5.55 0.78
C GLY A 248 22.30 -6.57 0.68
N THR A 249 21.31 -6.52 1.57
CA THR A 249 20.12 -7.38 1.47
C THR A 249 19.29 -7.00 0.23
N PRO A 250 18.92 -7.94 -0.65
CA PRO A 250 18.04 -7.68 -1.79
C PRO A 250 16.63 -7.31 -1.33
N LEU A 251 16.00 -6.37 -2.04
CA LEU A 251 14.60 -6.04 -1.85
C LEU A 251 13.75 -6.55 -3.01
N CYS A 252 12.54 -7.03 -2.67
CA CYS A 252 11.52 -7.32 -3.67
C CYS A 252 10.93 -6.01 -4.24
N PRO A 253 10.32 -6.00 -5.44
CA PRO A 253 9.51 -4.90 -5.90
C PRO A 253 8.47 -4.52 -4.83
N PRO A 254 8.36 -3.24 -4.45
CA PRO A 254 7.42 -2.82 -3.41
C PRO A 254 5.99 -2.87 -3.93
N GLU A 255 5.06 -3.37 -3.12
CA GLU A 255 3.69 -3.66 -3.54
C GLU A 255 2.64 -3.03 -2.63
N GLY A 256 1.42 -2.90 -3.16
CA GLY A 256 0.24 -2.53 -2.40
C GLY A 256 -0.29 -3.68 -1.54
N ASP A 257 -0.96 -3.33 -0.44
CA ASP A 257 -1.55 -4.28 0.52
C ASP A 257 -2.60 -5.20 -0.13
N ALA A 258 -3.32 -4.72 -1.13
CA ALA A 258 -4.29 -5.52 -1.88
C ALA A 258 -3.60 -6.67 -2.64
N GLY A 259 -2.53 -6.39 -3.39
CA GLY A 259 -1.79 -7.39 -4.15
C GLY A 259 -1.08 -8.41 -3.26
N THR A 260 -0.41 -7.94 -2.21
CA THR A 260 0.25 -8.83 -1.23
C THR A 260 -0.76 -9.69 -0.46
N GLY A 261 -1.96 -9.16 -0.17
CA GLY A 261 -3.07 -9.92 0.39
C GLY A 261 -3.57 -11.05 -0.51
N MET A 262 -3.57 -10.86 -1.83
CA MET A 262 -3.87 -11.93 -2.79
C MET A 262 -2.80 -13.03 -2.77
N VAL A 263 -1.53 -12.67 -2.68
CA VAL A 263 -0.43 -13.64 -2.54
C VAL A 263 -0.58 -14.43 -1.23
N ALA A 264 -0.80 -13.73 -0.12
CA ALA A 264 -0.97 -14.35 1.21
C ALA A 264 -2.14 -15.35 1.29
N THR A 265 -3.18 -15.13 0.50
CA THR A 265 -4.36 -16.02 0.42
C THR A 265 -4.31 -17.01 -0.73
N ASN A 266 -3.19 -17.08 -1.46
CA ASN A 266 -3.00 -17.92 -2.66
C ASN A 266 -4.09 -17.68 -3.74
N ALA A 267 -4.51 -16.43 -3.90
CA ALA A 267 -5.60 -15.99 -4.79
C ALA A 267 -5.08 -15.23 -6.01
N VAL A 268 -3.95 -15.66 -6.60
CA VAL A 268 -3.29 -14.99 -7.74
C VAL A 268 -3.56 -15.69 -9.09
N ARG A 269 -4.20 -16.85 -9.09
CA ARG A 269 -4.53 -17.57 -10.33
C ARG A 269 -5.85 -17.10 -10.90
N GLN A 270 -6.00 -17.21 -12.20
CA GLN A 270 -7.28 -16.97 -12.88
C GLN A 270 -8.43 -17.71 -12.19
N ARG A 271 -9.58 -17.08 -12.06
CA ARG A 271 -10.79 -17.56 -11.37
C ARG A 271 -10.63 -17.77 -9.86
N THR A 272 -9.52 -17.34 -9.28
CA THR A 272 -9.41 -17.26 -7.83
C THR A 272 -9.59 -15.81 -7.38
N GLY A 273 -9.86 -15.62 -6.12
CA GLY A 273 -10.02 -14.31 -5.55
C GLY A 273 -10.00 -14.36 -4.05
N ASN A 274 -9.96 -13.21 -3.43
CA ASN A 274 -10.06 -13.07 -1.98
C ASN A 274 -11.04 -11.96 -1.60
N VAL A 275 -11.44 -11.97 -0.35
CA VAL A 275 -12.21 -10.91 0.29
C VAL A 275 -11.41 -10.41 1.48
N SER A 276 -11.07 -9.14 1.49
CA SER A 276 -10.55 -8.47 2.66
C SER A 276 -11.72 -7.88 3.44
N ALA A 277 -11.86 -8.26 4.71
CA ALA A 277 -12.95 -7.85 5.58
C ALA A 277 -12.39 -7.16 6.83
N GLY A 278 -12.18 -5.85 6.72
CA GLY A 278 -11.76 -4.98 7.80
C GLY A 278 -12.86 -3.98 8.17
N THR A 279 -12.52 -2.74 8.48
CA THR A 279 -13.48 -1.65 8.67
C THR A 279 -14.35 -1.45 7.43
N SER A 280 -13.72 -1.49 6.25
CA SER A 280 -14.35 -1.66 4.94
C SER A 280 -14.11 -3.07 4.42
N SER A 281 -14.74 -3.43 3.32
CA SER A 281 -14.46 -4.68 2.61
C SER A 281 -14.13 -4.42 1.16
N PHE A 282 -13.26 -5.25 0.59
CA PHE A 282 -13.07 -5.31 -0.85
C PHE A 282 -12.92 -6.76 -1.31
N SER A 283 -13.52 -7.04 -2.46
CA SER A 283 -13.44 -8.34 -3.12
C SER A 283 -12.61 -8.22 -4.37
N MET A 284 -11.67 -9.11 -4.57
CA MET A 284 -10.78 -9.16 -5.73
C MET A 284 -10.88 -10.51 -6.42
N ILE A 285 -10.98 -10.50 -7.75
CA ILE A 285 -11.06 -11.71 -8.57
C ILE A 285 -10.11 -11.57 -9.75
N VAL A 286 -9.21 -12.53 -9.92
CA VAL A 286 -8.32 -12.60 -11.09
C VAL A 286 -9.11 -13.02 -12.31
N LEU A 287 -9.10 -12.16 -13.33
CA LEU A 287 -9.88 -12.34 -14.55
C LEU A 287 -9.17 -13.23 -15.57
N GLU A 288 -9.94 -13.97 -16.37
CA GLU A 288 -9.44 -14.70 -17.55
C GLU A 288 -9.45 -13.83 -18.80
N LYS A 289 -10.32 -12.83 -18.84
CA LYS A 289 -10.53 -11.93 -19.96
C LYS A 289 -10.77 -10.52 -19.47
N ALA A 290 -10.38 -9.54 -20.27
CA ALA A 290 -10.74 -8.15 -20.02
C ALA A 290 -12.26 -7.98 -19.90
N LEU A 291 -12.70 -6.99 -19.13
CA LEU A 291 -14.10 -6.63 -19.03
C LEU A 291 -14.60 -6.15 -20.41
N SER A 292 -15.86 -6.46 -20.73
CA SER A 292 -16.46 -6.07 -22.01
C SER A 292 -16.69 -4.55 -22.15
N LYS A 293 -16.72 -3.86 -21.02
CA LYS A 293 -16.86 -2.40 -20.91
C LYS A 293 -16.40 -1.95 -19.51
N PRO A 294 -16.08 -0.67 -19.30
CA PRO A 294 -15.85 -0.15 -17.95
C PRO A 294 -17.15 -0.21 -17.11
N TYR A 295 -16.99 -0.44 -15.82
CA TYR A 295 -18.06 -0.38 -14.82
C TYR A 295 -17.59 0.52 -13.69
N GLU A 296 -18.38 1.51 -13.33
CA GLU A 296 -18.05 2.52 -12.30
C GLU A 296 -17.78 1.94 -10.89
N VAL A 297 -18.30 0.73 -10.63
CA VAL A 297 -18.14 0.06 -9.34
C VAL A 297 -17.00 -0.97 -9.32
N ILE A 298 -16.31 -1.16 -10.46
CA ILE A 298 -15.21 -2.13 -10.57
C ILE A 298 -13.93 -1.37 -10.89
N ASP A 299 -12.98 -1.47 -9.99
CA ASP A 299 -11.63 -0.99 -10.19
C ASP A 299 -10.79 -2.10 -10.81
N MET A 300 -10.15 -1.81 -11.93
CA MET A 300 -9.25 -2.74 -12.59
C MET A 300 -7.83 -2.51 -12.09
N VAL A 301 -7.33 -3.45 -11.32
CA VAL A 301 -5.95 -3.49 -10.83
C VAL A 301 -5.26 -4.76 -11.32
N THR A 302 -4.04 -5.04 -10.87
CA THR A 302 -3.34 -6.29 -11.20
C THR A 302 -2.88 -7.04 -9.95
N THR A 303 -2.61 -8.32 -10.11
CA THR A 303 -1.79 -9.09 -9.17
C THR A 303 -0.32 -8.64 -9.27
N PRO A 304 0.55 -8.99 -8.30
CA PRO A 304 1.99 -8.69 -8.38
C PRO A 304 2.73 -9.33 -9.56
N ASP A 305 2.11 -10.26 -10.29
CA ASP A 305 2.62 -10.84 -11.54
C ASP A 305 1.98 -10.25 -12.82
N GLY A 306 1.15 -9.20 -12.66
CA GLY A 306 0.54 -8.47 -13.79
C GLY A 306 -0.79 -9.04 -14.29
N SER A 307 -1.33 -10.11 -13.70
CA SER A 307 -2.64 -10.65 -14.09
C SER A 307 -3.77 -9.67 -13.76
N PRO A 308 -4.76 -9.45 -14.66
CA PRO A 308 -5.83 -8.47 -14.43
C PRO A 308 -6.76 -8.91 -13.30
N VAL A 309 -7.09 -7.98 -12.43
CA VAL A 309 -7.96 -8.18 -11.27
C VAL A 309 -9.13 -7.20 -11.30
N ALA A 310 -10.34 -7.71 -11.16
CA ALA A 310 -11.51 -6.91 -10.86
C ALA A 310 -11.64 -6.75 -9.35
N MET A 311 -11.62 -5.52 -8.86
CA MET A 311 -11.79 -5.18 -7.45
C MET A 311 -13.07 -4.38 -7.24
N VAL A 312 -13.87 -4.78 -6.26
CA VAL A 312 -15.04 -4.03 -5.80
C VAL A 312 -14.81 -3.65 -4.34
N HIS A 313 -14.92 -2.37 -4.03
CA HIS A 313 -14.72 -1.83 -2.68
C HIS A 313 -16.05 -1.38 -2.07
N CYS A 314 -16.26 -1.73 -0.79
CA CYS A 314 -17.39 -1.29 0.00
C CYS A 314 -16.87 -0.65 1.31
N ASN A 315 -17.35 0.54 1.62
CA ASN A 315 -16.93 1.28 2.81
C ASN A 315 -17.44 0.68 4.13
N ASN A 316 -18.38 -0.26 4.05
CA ASN A 316 -19.07 -0.85 5.19
C ASN A 316 -18.69 -2.32 5.34
N CYS A 317 -18.25 -2.73 6.54
CA CYS A 317 -18.00 -4.14 6.88
C CYS A 317 -18.06 -4.34 8.40
N THR A 318 -16.93 -4.56 9.05
CA THR A 318 -16.87 -4.91 10.47
C THR A 318 -17.37 -3.78 11.37
N SER A 319 -17.28 -2.52 10.95
CA SER A 319 -17.85 -1.39 11.71
C SER A 319 -19.36 -1.52 11.87
N ASP A 320 -20.06 -1.83 10.78
CA ASP A 320 -21.51 -2.00 10.80
C ASP A 320 -21.90 -3.27 11.54
N LEU A 321 -21.16 -4.38 11.31
CA LEU A 321 -21.36 -5.63 12.04
C LEU A 321 -21.21 -5.39 13.55
N ASN A 322 -20.17 -4.69 13.97
CA ASN A 322 -19.95 -4.38 15.39
C ASN A 322 -21.06 -3.51 15.98
N ALA A 323 -21.60 -2.55 15.21
CA ALA A 323 -22.74 -1.73 15.63
C ALA A 323 -24.00 -2.59 15.85
N TRP A 324 -24.30 -3.49 14.93
CA TRP A 324 -25.44 -4.42 15.06
C TRP A 324 -25.27 -5.40 16.23
N VAL A 325 -24.09 -6.01 16.36
CA VAL A 325 -23.79 -6.91 17.50
C VAL A 325 -23.88 -6.17 18.81
N GLY A 326 -23.38 -4.92 18.83
CA GLY A 326 -23.50 -4.04 20.02
C GLY A 326 -24.95 -3.74 20.40
N LEU A 327 -25.80 -3.51 19.43
CA LEU A 327 -27.25 -3.30 19.64
C LEU A 327 -27.90 -4.55 20.25
N PHE A 328 -27.62 -5.74 19.70
CA PHE A 328 -28.14 -7.00 20.27
C PHE A 328 -27.64 -7.23 21.69
N LYS A 329 -26.38 -6.93 21.97
CA LYS A 329 -25.82 -7.01 23.32
C LYS A 329 -26.54 -6.09 24.30
N GLN A 330 -26.79 -4.84 23.92
CA GLN A 330 -27.54 -3.88 24.74
C GLN A 330 -28.98 -4.37 25.01
N TYR A 331 -29.65 -4.89 23.99
CA TYR A 331 -30.97 -5.50 24.17
C TYR A 331 -30.95 -6.63 25.17
N GLN A 332 -30.01 -7.56 25.06
CA GLN A 332 -29.86 -8.68 25.98
C GLN A 332 -29.58 -8.22 27.44
N GLU A 333 -28.78 -7.18 27.61
CA GLU A 333 -28.52 -6.60 28.94
C GLU A 333 -29.76 -5.95 29.56
N LEU A 334 -30.57 -5.27 28.74
CA LEU A 334 -31.85 -4.69 29.18
C LEU A 334 -32.84 -5.77 29.55
N ASP A 335 -32.97 -6.83 28.78
CA ASP A 335 -33.87 -7.96 29.06
C ASP A 335 -33.48 -8.67 30.35
N ARG A 336 -32.18 -8.95 30.59
CA ARG A 336 -31.67 -9.50 31.83
C ARG A 336 -31.98 -8.64 33.08
N LYS A 337 -31.90 -7.31 32.95
CA LYS A 337 -32.29 -6.37 34.02
C LYS A 337 -33.78 -6.40 34.30
N SER A 338 -34.59 -6.43 33.24
CA SER A 338 -36.06 -6.53 33.33
C SER A 338 -36.49 -7.85 34.01
N THR A 339 -35.89 -8.96 33.63
CA THR A 339 -36.20 -10.28 34.19
C THR A 339 -35.79 -10.35 35.68
N ARG A 340 -34.68 -9.73 36.10
CA ARG A 340 -34.27 -9.67 37.51
C ARG A 340 -35.21 -8.80 38.34
N LEU A 341 -35.71 -7.67 37.82
CA LEU A 341 -36.68 -6.81 38.49
C LEU A 341 -38.01 -7.53 38.73
N ASN A 342 -38.47 -8.33 37.76
CA ASN A 342 -39.72 -9.11 37.89
C ASN A 342 -39.59 -10.30 38.85
N SER A 343 -38.39 -10.84 39.06
CA SER A 343 -38.18 -11.95 40.01
C SER A 343 -38.06 -11.51 41.48
N SER A 344 -37.91 -10.22 41.76
CA SER A 344 -37.83 -9.66 43.13
C SER A 344 -39.18 -9.31 43.74
N HIS A 345 -40.29 -9.53 43.03
CA HIS A 345 -41.67 -9.29 43.51
C HIS A 345 -42.46 -10.55 43.90
N HIS A 346 -41.79 -11.67 44.08
CA HIS A 346 -42.45 -12.89 44.60
C HIS A 346 -41.95 -13.21 46.02
#